data_7a9146906bdc67e7c52623c370009789
#
_entry.id   7a9146906bdc67e7c52623c370009789
#
_cell.length_a   1.000
_cell.length_b   1.000
_cell.length_c   1.000
_cell.angle_alpha   90.00
_cell.angle_beta   90.00
_cell.angle_gamma   90.00
#
_symmetry.space_group_name_H-M   'P 1'
#
loop_
_entity.id
_entity.type
_entity.pdbx_description
1 polymer ?
#
loop_
_entity_poly.entity_id
_entity_poly.type
_entity_poly.pdbx_seq_one_letter_code
_entity_poly.pdbx_strand_id
1 'polypeptide(L)'
;IELVVAIAKPLQKATREDIEGSIFGYACGLDMTRRDLQNVAKKQGKPWDVSKDFDGSAIIGEITEAKEVSNVKNSKLKLFLNDRLQQMGKISDMIHSVDEILLDLSRYTHLGPGDLIMTGTPAGVSAVKKGDILIAQIDGLTDLKVKISES
;
A
#
# COMPACT_ATOMS: atom_id res chain seq x y z
N ILE A 1 -1.63 6.59 -2.82
CA ILE A 1 -0.31 6.03 -2.41
C ILE A 1 -0.46 5.25 -1.12
N GLU A 2 0.24 4.12 -1.01
CA GLU A 2 0.29 3.28 0.18
C GLU A 2 1.73 2.84 0.46
N LEU A 3 2.04 2.61 1.73
CA LEU A 3 3.20 1.81 2.09
C LEU A 3 2.87 0.34 1.78
N VAL A 4 3.75 -0.33 1.05
CA VAL A 4 3.67 -1.78 0.83
C VAL A 4 4.70 -2.47 1.71
N VAL A 5 4.29 -3.56 2.36
CA VAL A 5 5.14 -4.39 3.22
C VAL A 5 5.30 -5.76 2.55
N ALA A 6 6.54 -6.17 2.28
CA ALA A 6 6.86 -7.49 1.76
C ALA A 6 7.22 -8.44 2.92
N ILE A 7 6.65 -9.64 2.93
CA ILE A 7 6.84 -10.65 3.96
C ILE A 7 8.06 -11.52 3.66
N ALA A 8 8.92 -11.75 4.68
CA ALA A 8 10.11 -12.61 4.62
C ALA A 8 9.90 -13.97 5.27
N LYS A 9 9.12 -14.03 6.35
CA LYS A 9 8.88 -15.25 7.13
C LYS A 9 7.39 -15.52 7.28
N PRO A 10 6.96 -16.78 7.32
CA PRO A 10 5.54 -17.10 7.47
C PRO A 10 4.99 -16.59 8.80
N LEU A 11 3.77 -16.04 8.76
CA LEU A 11 3.03 -15.57 9.93
C LEU A 11 1.65 -16.24 9.91
N GLN A 12 1.30 -16.94 10.99
CA GLN A 12 -0.02 -17.50 11.21
C GLN A 12 -0.34 -17.50 12.70
N LYS A 13 -1.40 -16.79 13.11
CA LYS A 13 -1.73 -16.55 14.52
C LYS A 13 -0.53 -16.01 15.29
N ALA A 14 0.18 -15.07 14.66
CA ALA A 14 1.47 -14.57 15.09
C ALA A 14 1.39 -13.84 16.43
N THR A 15 2.47 -13.89 17.18
CA THR A 15 2.75 -13.06 18.36
C THR A 15 3.54 -11.82 17.96
N ARG A 16 3.78 -10.90 18.91
CA ARG A 16 4.62 -9.73 18.64
C ARG A 16 6.06 -10.10 18.33
N GLU A 17 6.56 -11.15 18.97
CA GLU A 17 7.92 -11.67 18.74
C GLU A 17 8.07 -12.24 17.33
N ASP A 18 7.00 -12.84 16.78
CA ASP A 18 7.01 -13.39 15.41
C ASP A 18 7.10 -12.30 14.33
N ILE A 19 6.60 -11.09 14.63
CA ILE A 19 6.67 -9.95 13.69
C ILE A 19 8.11 -9.49 13.49
N GLU A 20 8.95 -9.61 14.53
CA GLU A 20 10.34 -9.21 14.44
C GLU A 20 11.10 -10.05 13.40
N GLY A 21 11.66 -9.35 12.41
CA GLY A 21 12.38 -9.97 11.29
C GLY A 21 11.48 -10.76 10.32
N SER A 22 10.15 -10.61 10.39
CA SER A 22 9.21 -11.18 9.40
C SER A 22 9.06 -10.32 8.14
N ILE A 23 9.49 -9.07 8.19
CA ILE A 23 9.40 -8.14 7.07
C ILE A 23 10.68 -8.21 6.25
N PHE A 24 10.54 -8.51 4.95
CA PHE A 24 11.64 -8.45 3.99
C PHE A 24 12.02 -7.01 3.65
N GLY A 25 11.03 -6.17 3.39
CA GLY A 25 11.25 -4.80 2.96
C GLY A 25 9.96 -4.03 2.72
N TYR A 26 10.13 -2.84 2.18
CA TYR A 26 9.07 -1.88 1.94
C TYR A 26 9.12 -1.33 0.52
N ALA A 27 7.98 -0.94 -0.01
CA ALA A 27 7.89 -0.27 -1.31
C ALA A 27 6.82 0.83 -1.31
N CYS A 28 6.93 1.75 -2.28
CA CYS A 28 5.80 2.59 -2.67
C CYS A 28 4.78 1.76 -3.44
N GLY A 29 3.50 1.88 -3.12
CA GLY A 29 2.42 1.24 -3.88
C GLY A 29 1.31 2.20 -4.26
N LEU A 30 0.54 1.83 -5.28
CA LEU A 30 -0.69 2.48 -5.68
C LEU A 30 -1.81 1.45 -5.74
N ASP A 31 -2.84 1.62 -4.91
CA ASP A 31 -4.07 0.85 -4.92
C ASP A 31 -5.08 1.55 -5.85
N MET A 32 -5.07 1.16 -7.12
CA MET A 32 -5.96 1.71 -8.12
C MET A 32 -7.38 1.20 -7.88
N THR A 33 -8.36 2.07 -8.00
CA THR A 33 -9.73 1.74 -7.61
C THR A 33 -10.72 2.20 -8.68
N ARG A 34 -11.59 1.29 -9.13
CA ARG A 34 -12.79 1.64 -9.90
C ARG A 34 -13.83 2.23 -8.95
N ARG A 35 -13.72 3.55 -8.73
CA ARG A 35 -14.43 4.25 -7.65
C ARG A 35 -15.95 4.25 -7.83
N ASP A 36 -16.44 4.28 -9.04
CA ASP A 36 -17.84 4.15 -9.41
C ASP A 36 -18.42 2.80 -8.95
N LEU A 37 -17.74 1.70 -9.26
CA LEU A 37 -18.13 0.35 -8.84
C LEU A 37 -18.06 0.19 -7.31
N GLN A 38 -17.02 0.74 -6.68
CA GLN A 38 -16.92 0.73 -5.21
C GLN A 38 -18.09 1.48 -4.56
N ASN A 39 -18.50 2.62 -5.11
CA ASN A 39 -19.63 3.39 -4.59
C ASN A 39 -20.95 2.63 -4.71
N VAL A 40 -21.15 1.89 -5.80
CA VAL A 40 -22.32 1.00 -5.97
C VAL A 40 -22.29 -0.11 -4.92
N ALA A 41 -21.15 -0.81 -4.78
CA ALA A 41 -20.98 -1.88 -3.80
C ALA A 41 -21.23 -1.39 -2.36
N LYS A 42 -20.69 -0.23 -1.98
CA LYS A 42 -20.91 0.41 -0.67
C LYS A 42 -22.40 0.65 -0.39
N LYS A 43 -23.13 1.24 -1.34
CA LYS A 43 -24.55 1.52 -1.18
C LYS A 43 -25.41 0.26 -1.02
N GLN A 44 -24.95 -0.86 -1.57
CA GLN A 44 -25.64 -2.14 -1.56
C GLN A 44 -25.14 -3.11 -0.48
N GLY A 45 -24.16 -2.73 0.32
CA GLY A 45 -23.52 -3.61 1.33
C GLY A 45 -22.84 -4.84 0.71
N LYS A 46 -22.35 -4.73 -0.54
CA LYS A 46 -21.67 -5.80 -1.28
C LYS A 46 -20.15 -5.74 -1.11
N PRO A 47 -19.44 -6.87 -1.30
CA PRO A 47 -17.98 -6.90 -1.39
C PRO A 47 -17.44 -5.95 -2.46
N TRP A 48 -16.17 -5.52 -2.30
CA TRP A 48 -15.54 -4.51 -3.17
C TRP A 48 -14.64 -5.11 -4.25
N ASP A 49 -14.58 -6.44 -4.36
CA ASP A 49 -13.62 -7.17 -5.20
C ASP A 49 -13.58 -6.64 -6.63
N VAL A 50 -14.74 -6.49 -7.30
CA VAL A 50 -14.83 -5.98 -8.69
C VAL A 50 -14.20 -4.59 -8.85
N SER A 51 -14.16 -3.81 -7.76
CA SER A 51 -13.60 -2.45 -7.77
C SER A 51 -12.14 -2.39 -7.40
N LYS A 52 -11.60 -3.45 -6.83
CA LYS A 52 -10.23 -3.54 -6.29
C LYS A 52 -9.38 -4.59 -6.98
N ASP A 53 -9.97 -5.69 -7.42
CA ASP A 53 -9.29 -6.81 -8.06
C ASP A 53 -9.52 -6.77 -9.57
N PHE A 54 -8.60 -6.11 -10.28
CA PHE A 54 -8.57 -6.01 -11.74
C PHE A 54 -7.12 -5.82 -12.22
N ASP A 55 -6.87 -6.11 -13.50
CA ASP A 55 -5.53 -6.00 -14.08
C ASP A 55 -4.96 -4.58 -13.91
N GLY A 56 -3.78 -4.48 -13.30
CA GLY A 56 -3.12 -3.21 -13.01
C GLY A 56 -3.68 -2.45 -11.80
N SER A 57 -4.49 -3.07 -10.95
CA SER A 57 -5.03 -2.43 -9.75
C SER A 57 -3.97 -2.23 -8.66
N ALA A 58 -3.07 -3.18 -8.47
CA ALA A 58 -1.98 -3.10 -7.51
C ALA A 58 -0.66 -2.79 -8.23
N ILE A 59 -0.19 -1.55 -8.15
CA ILE A 59 1.06 -1.14 -8.76
C ILE A 59 2.10 -1.01 -7.64
N ILE A 60 3.16 -1.82 -7.71
CA ILE A 60 4.18 -1.91 -6.66
C ILE A 60 5.50 -1.42 -7.22
N GLY A 61 6.18 -0.53 -6.49
CA GLY A 61 7.52 -0.07 -6.79
C GLY A 61 8.60 -1.09 -6.40
N GLU A 62 9.84 -0.71 -6.60
CA GLU A 62 10.99 -1.49 -6.15
C GLU A 62 10.96 -1.66 -4.63
N ILE A 63 11.23 -2.88 -4.15
CA ILE A 63 11.26 -3.19 -2.73
C ILE A 63 12.65 -2.84 -2.17
N THR A 64 12.68 -1.93 -1.21
CA THR A 64 13.87 -1.61 -0.40
C THR A 64 13.91 -2.56 0.80
N GLU A 65 15.03 -3.27 1.01
CA GLU A 65 15.16 -4.20 2.13
C GLU A 65 15.01 -3.48 3.48
N ALA A 66 14.33 -4.11 4.44
CA ALA A 66 14.04 -3.51 5.75
C ALA A 66 15.33 -3.05 6.50
N LYS A 67 16.44 -3.77 6.32
CA LYS A 67 17.75 -3.40 6.92
C LYS A 67 18.34 -2.09 6.39
N GLU A 68 17.90 -1.64 5.21
CA GLU A 68 18.35 -0.39 4.56
C GLU A 68 17.50 0.80 4.96
N VAL A 69 16.32 0.55 5.55
CA VAL A 69 15.37 1.58 5.97
C VAL A 69 15.51 1.83 7.47
N SER A 70 16.10 2.96 7.83
CA SER A 70 16.42 3.26 9.23
C SER A 70 15.19 3.44 10.13
N ASN A 71 14.12 4.02 9.63
CA ASN A 71 12.91 4.30 10.43
C ASN A 71 11.68 4.57 9.56
N VAL A 72 11.08 3.53 9.00
CA VAL A 72 9.88 3.66 8.16
C VAL A 72 8.71 4.32 8.89
N LYS A 73 8.58 4.13 10.21
CA LYS A 73 7.46 4.67 11.01
C LYS A 73 7.38 6.20 10.96
N ASN A 74 8.53 6.88 10.82
CA ASN A 74 8.58 8.35 10.77
C ASN A 74 8.60 8.90 9.34
N SER A 75 8.60 8.04 8.34
CA SER A 75 8.63 8.43 6.93
C SER A 75 7.38 9.19 6.53
N LYS A 76 7.58 10.22 5.72
CA LYS A 76 6.49 10.92 5.03
C LYS A 76 6.21 10.21 3.71
N LEU A 77 4.96 10.19 3.33
CA LEU A 77 4.53 9.74 2.01
C LEU A 77 3.87 10.89 1.24
N LYS A 78 4.10 10.93 -0.06
CA LYS A 78 3.55 11.94 -0.97
C LYS A 78 3.18 11.29 -2.29
N LEU A 79 2.04 11.71 -2.83
CA LEU A 79 1.64 11.39 -4.19
C LEU A 79 1.52 12.69 -4.98
N PHE A 80 2.19 12.74 -6.11
CA PHE A 80 2.02 13.82 -7.09
C PHE A 80 1.21 13.28 -8.28
N LEU A 81 0.27 14.09 -8.75
CA LEU A 81 -0.48 13.89 -9.99
C LEU A 81 -0.15 15.05 -10.93
N ASN A 82 0.54 14.77 -12.03
CA ASN A 82 0.98 15.81 -12.99
C ASN A 82 1.69 16.97 -12.30
N ASP A 83 2.71 16.65 -11.49
CA ASP A 83 3.54 17.59 -10.71
C ASP A 83 2.80 18.36 -9.59
N ARG A 84 1.53 18.08 -9.36
CA ARG A 84 0.75 18.66 -8.25
C ARG A 84 0.70 17.70 -7.08
N LEU A 85 1.00 18.17 -5.88
CA LEU A 85 0.85 17.38 -4.66
C LEU A 85 -0.63 17.03 -4.47
N GLN A 86 -0.94 15.73 -4.48
CA GLN A 86 -2.30 15.19 -4.41
C GLN A 86 -2.59 14.55 -3.05
N GLN A 87 -1.65 13.75 -2.53
CA GLN A 87 -1.76 13.15 -1.19
C GLN A 87 -0.49 13.42 -0.41
N MET A 88 -0.61 13.59 0.90
CA MET A 88 0.51 13.68 1.84
C MET A 88 0.07 13.13 3.20
N GLY A 89 0.97 12.40 3.84
CA GLY A 89 0.78 11.87 5.20
C GLY A 89 2.10 11.45 5.81
N LYS A 90 2.02 10.91 7.02
CA LYS A 90 3.14 10.24 7.69
C LYS A 90 2.71 8.81 8.00
N ILE A 91 3.66 7.89 7.96
CA ILE A 91 3.39 6.49 8.36
C ILE A 91 2.94 6.42 9.82
N SER A 92 3.46 7.31 10.68
CA SER A 92 3.01 7.42 12.08
C SER A 92 1.56 7.83 12.27
N ASP A 93 0.90 8.38 11.25
CA ASP A 93 -0.50 8.81 11.32
C ASP A 93 -1.49 7.66 10.98
N MET A 94 -0.99 6.48 10.65
CA MET A 94 -1.80 5.29 10.41
C MET A 94 -2.60 4.94 11.66
N ILE A 95 -3.88 4.58 11.50
CA ILE A 95 -4.77 4.15 12.60
C ILE A 95 -4.22 2.88 13.25
N HIS A 96 -3.76 1.93 12.44
CA HIS A 96 -3.08 0.73 12.87
C HIS A 96 -1.65 0.74 12.34
N SER A 97 -0.69 0.46 13.19
CA SER A 97 0.70 0.29 12.80
C SER A 97 0.88 -0.93 11.89
N VAL A 98 1.99 -1.00 11.15
CA VAL A 98 2.34 -2.16 10.35
C VAL A 98 2.28 -3.45 11.18
N ASP A 99 2.86 -3.42 12.38
CA ASP A 99 2.88 -4.59 13.28
C ASP A 99 1.46 -5.04 13.65
N GLU A 100 0.56 -4.09 13.97
CA GLU A 100 -0.85 -4.40 14.29
C GLU A 100 -1.59 -4.99 13.08
N ILE A 101 -1.34 -4.46 11.88
CA ILE A 101 -1.92 -5.01 10.63
C ILE A 101 -1.47 -6.46 10.43
N LEU A 102 -0.17 -6.74 10.55
CA LEU A 102 0.35 -8.11 10.38
C LEU A 102 -0.17 -9.07 11.43
N LEU A 103 -0.23 -8.64 12.69
CA LEU A 103 -0.80 -9.42 13.79
C LEU A 103 -2.27 -9.76 13.51
N ASP A 104 -3.07 -8.79 13.09
CA ASP A 104 -4.49 -9.00 12.84
C ASP A 104 -4.71 -9.90 11.63
N LEU A 105 -4.07 -9.63 10.49
CA LEU A 105 -4.18 -10.44 9.28
C LEU A 105 -3.79 -11.91 9.53
N SER A 106 -2.72 -12.15 10.30
CA SER A 106 -2.23 -13.49 10.60
C SER A 106 -3.24 -14.39 11.38
N ARG A 107 -4.27 -13.78 11.96
CA ARG A 107 -5.36 -14.51 12.64
C ARG A 107 -6.33 -15.16 11.65
N TYR A 108 -6.49 -14.56 10.48
CA TYR A 108 -7.48 -14.95 9.49
C TYR A 108 -6.88 -15.69 8.31
N THR A 109 -5.63 -15.40 7.97
CA THR A 109 -4.94 -16.00 6.84
C THR A 109 -3.47 -16.28 7.18
N HIS A 110 -2.89 -17.24 6.47
CA HIS A 110 -1.46 -17.48 6.47
C HIS A 110 -0.79 -16.41 5.58
N LEU A 111 0.15 -15.65 6.14
CA LEU A 111 1.03 -14.76 5.36
C LEU A 111 2.32 -15.51 5.09
N GLY A 112 2.71 -15.61 3.82
CA GLY A 112 3.91 -16.34 3.38
C GLY A 112 5.00 -15.42 2.85
N PRO A 113 6.25 -15.92 2.74
CA PRO A 113 7.32 -15.18 2.07
C PRO A 113 6.92 -14.81 0.64
N GLY A 114 7.09 -13.53 0.30
CA GLY A 114 6.68 -12.96 -0.98
C GLY A 114 5.29 -12.34 -1.01
N ASP A 115 4.47 -12.52 0.03
CA ASP A 115 3.22 -11.78 0.16
C ASP A 115 3.48 -10.29 0.31
N LEU A 116 2.62 -9.48 -0.31
CA LEU A 116 2.67 -8.02 -0.27
C LEU A 116 1.42 -7.49 0.42
N ILE A 117 1.62 -6.68 1.46
CA ILE A 117 0.53 -6.08 2.24
C ILE A 117 0.45 -4.59 1.92
N MET A 118 -0.66 -4.17 1.34
CA MET A 118 -0.99 -2.76 1.16
C MET A 118 -1.63 -2.23 2.45
N THR A 119 -1.08 -1.15 3.01
CA THR A 119 -1.38 -0.74 4.40
C THR A 119 -2.39 0.40 4.52
N GLY A 120 -3.00 0.79 3.41
CA GLY A 120 -3.97 1.87 3.39
C GLY A 120 -3.37 3.22 2.96
N THR A 121 -4.24 4.12 2.55
CA THR A 121 -3.89 5.40 1.94
C THR A 121 -4.39 6.59 2.77
N PRO A 122 -3.62 7.71 2.83
CA PRO A 122 -4.09 8.92 3.47
C PRO A 122 -5.19 9.62 2.67
N ALA A 123 -5.76 10.68 3.22
CA ALA A 123 -6.71 11.54 2.51
C ALA A 123 -6.14 12.10 1.20
N GLY A 124 -7.04 12.54 0.30
CA GLY A 124 -6.65 13.16 -0.97
C GLY A 124 -6.74 12.23 -2.18
N VAL A 125 -7.45 11.10 -2.07
CA VAL A 125 -7.72 10.23 -3.24
C VAL A 125 -8.45 11.01 -4.33
N SER A 126 -8.07 10.78 -5.59
CA SER A 126 -8.64 11.46 -6.76
C SER A 126 -8.73 10.52 -7.95
N ALA A 127 -9.51 10.94 -8.95
CA ALA A 127 -9.56 10.24 -10.22
C ALA A 127 -8.31 10.54 -11.05
N VAL A 128 -7.90 9.57 -11.84
CA VAL A 128 -6.86 9.68 -12.85
C VAL A 128 -7.44 9.39 -14.23
N LYS A 129 -6.79 9.89 -15.27
CA LYS A 129 -7.18 9.69 -16.67
C LYS A 129 -5.97 9.35 -17.53
N LYS A 130 -6.23 8.83 -18.72
CA LYS A 130 -5.18 8.56 -19.72
C LYS A 130 -4.22 9.75 -19.88
N GLY A 131 -2.95 9.46 -19.87
CA GLY A 131 -1.86 10.42 -20.01
C GLY A 131 -1.37 11.01 -18.70
N ASP A 132 -2.11 10.88 -17.61
CA ASP A 132 -1.66 11.34 -16.29
C ASP A 132 -0.39 10.62 -15.83
N ILE A 133 0.45 11.36 -15.10
CA ILE A 133 1.66 10.85 -14.49
C ILE A 133 1.50 10.90 -12.97
N LEU A 134 1.70 9.75 -12.33
CA LEU A 134 1.73 9.60 -10.89
C LEU A 134 3.18 9.43 -10.43
N ILE A 135 3.57 10.15 -9.38
CA ILE A 135 4.87 9.96 -8.72
C ILE A 135 4.58 9.74 -7.24
N ALA A 136 4.82 8.52 -6.77
CA ALA A 136 4.65 8.12 -5.39
C ALA A 136 6.02 8.10 -4.70
N GLN A 137 6.13 8.77 -3.56
CA GLN A 137 7.36 8.93 -2.79
C GLN A 137 7.13 8.61 -1.32
N ILE A 138 8.01 7.82 -0.73
CA ILE A 138 8.06 7.57 0.72
C ILE A 138 9.50 7.77 1.14
N ASP A 139 9.75 8.58 2.17
CA ASP A 139 11.10 8.87 2.65
C ASP A 139 11.88 7.58 2.91
N GLY A 140 13.05 7.46 2.30
CA GLY A 140 13.93 6.29 2.43
C GLY A 140 13.62 5.11 1.52
N LEU A 141 12.63 5.22 0.63
CA LEU A 141 12.29 4.19 -0.37
C LEU A 141 12.52 4.70 -1.79
N THR A 142 12.62 3.78 -2.75
CA THR A 142 12.67 4.12 -4.18
C THR A 142 11.35 4.71 -4.65
N ASP A 143 11.40 5.85 -5.37
CA ASP A 143 10.23 6.50 -5.95
C ASP A 143 9.56 5.60 -6.99
N LEU A 144 8.23 5.58 -7.00
CA LEU A 144 7.44 4.90 -8.02
C LEU A 144 6.83 5.91 -8.98
N LYS A 145 7.20 5.83 -10.26
CA LYS A 145 6.64 6.66 -11.34
C LYS A 145 5.80 5.83 -12.29
N VAL A 146 4.55 6.25 -12.50
CA VAL A 146 3.57 5.56 -13.34
C VAL A 146 2.94 6.54 -14.31
N LYS A 147 2.75 6.12 -15.57
CA LYS A 147 1.95 6.82 -16.57
C LYS A 147 0.69 6.01 -16.85
N ILE A 148 -0.47 6.65 -16.76
CA ILE A 148 -1.76 6.02 -17.04
C ILE A 148 -1.92 5.85 -18.56
N SER A 149 -2.09 4.62 -19.01
CA SER A 149 -2.35 4.27 -20.42
C SER A 149 -3.83 3.94 -20.64
N GLU A 150 -4.20 3.65 -21.88
CA GLU A 150 -5.43 2.90 -22.16
C GLU A 150 -5.21 1.42 -21.84
N SER A 151 -6.23 0.79 -21.26
CA SER A 151 -6.34 -0.68 -21.15
C SER A 151 -6.85 -1.26 -22.46
#